data_f2a23f4056b93a4221a34ee5f80fae79
#
_entry.id   f2a23f4056b93a4221a34ee5f80fae79
#
_cell.length_a   1.000
_cell.length_b   1.000
_cell.length_c   1.000
_cell.angle_alpha   90.00
_cell.angle_beta   90.00
_cell.angle_gamma   90.00
#
_symmetry.space_group_name_H-M   'P 1'
#
loop_
_entity.id
_entity.type
_entity.pdbx_description
1 polymer ?
#
loop_
_entity_poly.entity_id
_entity_poly.type
_entity_poly.pdbx_seq_one_letter_code
_entity_poly.pdbx_strand_id
1 'polypeptide(L)'
;MWPPPMPERCGQHFEDQVQAMLDAAPPVMSFVFGIPSPAILSECRSRGIATMGTITTIDEAIAMDQAGVDIIVATGFEAGGHRVSFLRSAEESLTGTLALIPQVADRVSRPVIAAGGIADGRGVAAALTLGAQGVQIGTAFLACEESGTNELHRKMLFTDDAKYTALTRAFSGRLARGIRNRFVEEWEGVAPLPYPIQNWFTGTFKATAAAQGRGDMISLWAGQGAPLLKHRHAQELFDALVAETGALLR
;
A
#
# COMPACT_ATOMS: atom_id res chain seq x y z
N MET A 1 25.73 21.03 -10.89
CA MET A 1 25.09 20.67 -12.17
C MET A 1 23.81 19.92 -11.85
N TRP A 2 22.67 20.33 -12.37
CA TRP A 2 21.37 19.68 -12.13
C TRP A 2 20.76 19.25 -13.46
N PRO A 3 20.17 18.06 -13.62
CA PRO A 3 20.01 17.03 -12.59
C PRO A 3 21.34 16.34 -12.23
N PRO A 4 21.44 15.72 -11.03
CA PRO A 4 22.62 14.93 -10.68
C PRO A 4 22.75 13.72 -11.64
N PRO A 5 23.95 13.16 -11.83
CA PRO A 5 24.12 11.98 -12.66
C PRO A 5 23.25 10.82 -12.12
N MET A 6 22.56 10.12 -13.03
CA MET A 6 21.76 8.97 -12.69
C MET A 6 22.65 7.90 -12.05
N PRO A 7 22.31 7.35 -10.88
CA PRO A 7 23.10 6.30 -10.27
C PRO A 7 23.07 5.04 -11.14
N GLU A 8 24.12 4.26 -11.11
CA GLU A 8 24.17 2.96 -11.80
C GLU A 8 23.03 2.02 -11.36
N ARG A 9 22.55 2.21 -10.11
CA ARG A 9 21.46 1.44 -9.50
C ARG A 9 20.46 2.35 -8.78
N CYS A 10 19.20 2.21 -9.13
CA CYS A 10 18.09 2.90 -8.45
C CYS A 10 17.35 1.99 -7.46
N GLY A 11 18.05 1.28 -6.59
CA GLY A 11 17.47 0.40 -5.56
C GLY A 11 18.31 -0.84 -5.25
N GLN A 12 17.84 -1.64 -4.29
CA GLN A 12 18.43 -2.92 -3.95
C GLN A 12 17.95 -4.01 -4.89
N HIS A 13 18.74 -5.06 -5.13
CA HIS A 13 18.31 -6.23 -5.88
C HIS A 13 17.24 -6.99 -5.11
N PHE A 14 16.23 -7.47 -5.82
CA PHE A 14 15.13 -8.25 -5.22
C PHE A 14 15.65 -9.53 -4.55
N GLU A 15 16.60 -10.20 -5.18
CA GLU A 15 17.20 -11.43 -4.67
C GLU A 15 17.94 -11.20 -3.34
N ASP A 16 18.67 -10.09 -3.21
CA ASP A 16 19.37 -9.73 -1.97
C ASP A 16 18.36 -9.43 -0.84
N GLN A 17 17.25 -8.77 -1.17
CA GLN A 17 16.17 -8.50 -0.22
C GLN A 17 15.51 -9.79 0.24
N VAL A 18 15.20 -10.69 -0.69
CA VAL A 18 14.64 -12.02 -0.39
C VAL A 18 15.59 -12.80 0.52
N GLN A 19 16.89 -12.85 0.20
CA GLN A 19 17.87 -13.57 1.04
C GLN A 19 17.94 -13.00 2.47
N ALA A 20 17.99 -11.68 2.61
CA ALA A 20 17.99 -11.04 3.92
C ALA A 20 16.72 -11.35 4.74
N MET A 21 15.57 -11.41 4.09
CA MET A 21 14.31 -11.79 4.74
C MET A 21 14.28 -13.27 5.14
N LEU A 22 14.78 -14.16 4.28
CA LEU A 22 14.90 -15.58 4.59
C LEU A 22 15.85 -15.82 5.77
N ASP A 23 16.96 -15.08 5.86
CA ASP A 23 17.93 -15.18 6.96
C ASP A 23 17.35 -14.64 8.28
N ALA A 24 16.50 -13.62 8.23
CA ALA A 24 15.78 -13.10 9.38
C ALA A 24 14.66 -14.04 9.86
N ALA A 25 14.21 -14.97 9.01
CA ALA A 25 13.19 -15.97 9.27
C ALA A 25 11.92 -15.40 9.97
N PRO A 26 11.27 -14.37 9.41
CA PRO A 26 10.04 -13.84 10.00
C PRO A 26 8.91 -14.88 9.91
N PRO A 27 7.90 -14.83 10.78
CA PRO A 27 6.76 -15.74 10.70
C PRO A 27 5.96 -15.58 9.39
N VAL A 28 5.97 -14.37 8.80
CA VAL A 28 5.27 -14.06 7.54
C VAL A 28 6.16 -13.19 6.66
N MET A 29 6.22 -13.50 5.36
CA MET A 29 6.91 -12.70 4.35
C MET A 29 5.91 -12.23 3.29
N SER A 30 5.79 -10.91 3.11
CA SER A 30 4.83 -10.30 2.18
C SER A 30 5.50 -9.84 0.89
N PHE A 31 4.83 -10.09 -0.24
CA PHE A 31 5.27 -9.74 -1.58
C PHE A 31 4.29 -8.81 -2.28
N VAL A 32 4.83 -7.89 -3.06
CA VAL A 32 4.08 -6.97 -3.93
C VAL A 32 4.67 -6.97 -5.33
N PHE A 33 3.89 -6.52 -6.32
CA PHE A 33 4.28 -6.36 -7.74
C PHE A 33 4.56 -7.67 -8.48
N GLY A 34 3.96 -8.75 -8.08
CA GLY A 34 4.05 -10.02 -8.77
C GLY A 34 4.03 -11.23 -7.85
N ILE A 35 4.13 -12.37 -8.45
CA ILE A 35 4.16 -13.67 -7.77
C ILE A 35 5.62 -14.04 -7.52
N PRO A 36 6.02 -14.40 -6.28
CA PRO A 36 7.36 -14.91 -6.03
C PRO A 36 7.64 -16.16 -6.85
N SER A 37 8.90 -16.38 -7.21
CA SER A 37 9.27 -17.59 -7.95
C SER A 37 8.95 -18.86 -7.16
N PRO A 38 8.70 -20.00 -7.83
CA PRO A 38 8.49 -21.26 -7.15
C PRO A 38 9.60 -21.64 -6.17
N ALA A 39 10.85 -21.26 -6.48
CA ALA A 39 12.00 -21.49 -5.62
C ALA A 39 11.89 -20.71 -4.29
N ILE A 40 11.50 -19.42 -4.36
CA ILE A 40 11.29 -18.58 -3.17
C ILE A 40 10.15 -19.14 -2.31
N LEU A 41 9.01 -19.49 -2.93
CA LEU A 41 7.86 -20.08 -2.21
C LEU A 41 8.23 -21.41 -1.54
N SER A 42 9.02 -22.24 -2.21
CA SER A 42 9.51 -23.51 -1.66
C SER A 42 10.45 -23.27 -0.47
N GLU A 43 11.35 -22.30 -0.57
CA GLU A 43 12.28 -21.95 0.51
C GLU A 43 11.54 -21.37 1.72
N CYS A 44 10.58 -20.47 1.53
CA CYS A 44 9.73 -19.97 2.61
C CYS A 44 9.02 -21.14 3.33
N ARG A 45 8.43 -22.05 2.57
CA ARG A 45 7.74 -23.22 3.13
C ARG A 45 8.68 -24.14 3.92
N SER A 46 9.90 -24.40 3.41
CA SER A 46 10.89 -25.22 4.11
C SER A 46 11.34 -24.64 5.44
N ARG A 47 11.31 -23.32 5.57
CA ARG A 47 11.64 -22.57 6.79
C ARG A 47 10.45 -22.27 7.69
N GLY A 48 9.23 -22.71 7.33
CA GLY A 48 8.01 -22.43 8.08
C GLY A 48 7.57 -20.96 8.01
N ILE A 49 7.99 -20.20 6.98
CA ILE A 49 7.62 -18.81 6.74
C ILE A 49 6.35 -18.80 5.90
N ALA A 50 5.25 -18.28 6.44
CA ALA A 50 4.03 -18.07 5.67
C ALA A 50 4.22 -16.96 4.63
N THR A 51 3.68 -17.17 3.43
CA THR A 51 3.79 -16.20 2.33
C THR A 51 2.50 -15.41 2.17
N MET A 52 2.62 -14.10 1.94
CA MET A 52 1.49 -13.20 1.69
C MET A 52 1.70 -12.47 0.36
N GLY A 53 0.70 -12.48 -0.53
CA GLY A 53 0.78 -11.80 -1.83
C GLY A 53 -0.31 -10.76 -2.00
N THR A 54 0.03 -9.58 -2.52
CA THR A 54 -0.93 -8.48 -2.71
C THR A 54 -1.43 -8.44 -4.15
N ILE A 55 -2.76 -8.33 -4.30
CA ILE A 55 -3.46 -8.31 -5.59
C ILE A 55 -4.39 -7.10 -5.72
N THR A 56 -4.73 -6.77 -6.95
CA THR A 56 -5.64 -5.67 -7.32
C THR A 56 -6.82 -6.12 -8.16
N THR A 57 -6.78 -7.34 -8.70
CA THR A 57 -7.82 -7.92 -9.55
C THR A 57 -8.06 -9.38 -9.18
N ILE A 58 -9.22 -9.90 -9.60
CA ILE A 58 -9.56 -11.31 -9.39
C ILE A 58 -8.61 -12.26 -10.14
N ASP A 59 -8.15 -11.89 -11.33
CA ASP A 59 -7.23 -12.71 -12.12
C ASP A 59 -5.88 -12.85 -11.39
N GLU A 60 -5.40 -11.77 -10.76
CA GLU A 60 -4.21 -11.78 -9.93
C GLU A 60 -4.39 -12.66 -8.68
N ALA A 61 -5.58 -12.65 -8.07
CA ALA A 61 -5.88 -13.49 -6.91
C ALA A 61 -5.84 -14.99 -7.26
N ILE A 62 -6.48 -15.36 -8.38
CA ILE A 62 -6.47 -16.74 -8.89
C ILE A 62 -5.02 -17.18 -9.19
N ALA A 63 -4.23 -16.34 -9.83
CA ALA A 63 -2.83 -16.65 -10.13
C ALA A 63 -1.98 -16.82 -8.87
N MET A 64 -2.20 -16.00 -7.82
CA MET A 64 -1.53 -16.14 -6.51
C MET A 64 -1.92 -17.45 -5.80
N ASP A 65 -3.22 -17.80 -5.80
CA ASP A 65 -3.71 -19.05 -5.20
C ASP A 65 -3.11 -20.28 -5.91
N GLN A 66 -3.13 -20.29 -7.24
CA GLN A 66 -2.53 -21.36 -8.07
C GLN A 66 -1.01 -21.49 -7.86
N ALA A 67 -0.30 -20.40 -7.62
CA ALA A 67 1.12 -20.41 -7.30
C ALA A 67 1.42 -20.96 -5.90
N GLY A 68 0.42 -21.08 -5.04
CA GLY A 68 0.55 -21.62 -3.69
C GLY A 68 1.03 -20.61 -2.66
N VAL A 69 0.74 -19.32 -2.85
CA VAL A 69 0.87 -18.28 -1.81
C VAL A 69 -0.14 -18.56 -0.70
N ASP A 70 0.24 -18.40 0.57
CA ASP A 70 -0.57 -18.85 1.70
C ASP A 70 -1.70 -17.87 2.06
N ILE A 71 -1.50 -16.55 1.86
CA ILE A 71 -2.45 -15.49 2.21
C ILE A 71 -2.54 -14.48 1.08
N ILE A 72 -3.74 -14.04 0.72
CA ILE A 72 -3.99 -13.06 -0.34
C ILE A 72 -4.45 -11.74 0.26
N VAL A 73 -3.72 -10.65 -0.01
CA VAL A 73 -4.13 -9.28 0.34
C VAL A 73 -4.82 -8.65 -0.85
N ALA A 74 -6.14 -8.50 -0.78
CA ALA A 74 -6.93 -7.85 -1.82
C ALA A 74 -7.00 -6.34 -1.57
N THR A 75 -6.32 -5.55 -2.42
CA THR A 75 -6.20 -4.11 -2.23
C THR A 75 -7.02 -3.33 -3.25
N GLY A 76 -8.08 -2.67 -2.76
CA GLY A 76 -8.91 -1.77 -3.55
C GLY A 76 -8.18 -0.49 -3.98
N PHE A 77 -8.70 0.19 -5.01
CA PHE A 77 -8.07 1.41 -5.52
C PHE A 77 -8.12 2.60 -4.54
N GLU A 78 -8.88 2.49 -3.45
CA GLU A 78 -8.94 3.45 -2.34
C GLU A 78 -7.66 3.46 -1.49
N ALA A 79 -6.83 2.43 -1.62
CA ALA A 79 -5.58 2.31 -0.86
C ALA A 79 -4.59 3.42 -1.18
N GLY A 80 -3.90 3.91 -0.16
CA GLY A 80 -2.77 4.84 -0.30
C GLY A 80 -1.51 4.15 -0.83
N GLY A 81 -0.63 4.92 -1.46
CA GLY A 81 0.59 4.41 -2.05
C GLY A 81 0.38 3.76 -3.42
N HIS A 82 1.35 2.98 -3.87
CA HIS A 82 1.39 2.43 -5.20
C HIS A 82 0.29 1.40 -5.46
N ARG A 83 -0.29 1.45 -6.68
CA ARG A 83 -1.05 0.32 -7.22
C ARG A 83 -0.07 -0.80 -7.58
N VAL A 84 -0.34 -1.97 -7.06
CA VAL A 84 0.59 -3.13 -7.11
C VAL A 84 0.18 -4.17 -8.16
N SER A 85 -0.65 -3.77 -9.13
CA SER A 85 -1.07 -4.62 -10.24
C SER A 85 0.12 -5.18 -11.02
N PHE A 86 -0.01 -6.42 -11.52
CA PHE A 86 1.07 -7.12 -12.22
C PHE A 86 0.63 -7.91 -13.45
N LEU A 87 -0.65 -8.24 -13.61
CA LEU A 87 -1.15 -8.90 -14.82
C LEU A 87 -1.68 -7.89 -15.85
N ARG A 88 -2.19 -6.75 -15.38
CA ARG A 88 -2.69 -5.66 -16.23
C ARG A 88 -2.05 -4.34 -15.83
N SER A 89 -2.28 -3.30 -16.61
CA SER A 89 -1.89 -1.94 -16.23
C SER A 89 -2.59 -1.52 -14.94
N ALA A 90 -1.98 -0.58 -14.21
CA ALA A 90 -2.57 -0.08 -12.98
C ALA A 90 -3.92 0.60 -13.21
N GLU A 91 -4.09 1.25 -14.36
CA GLU A 91 -5.32 1.92 -14.79
C GLU A 91 -6.47 0.95 -15.06
N GLU A 92 -6.16 -0.25 -15.56
CA GLU A 92 -7.15 -1.33 -15.80
C GLU A 92 -7.46 -2.14 -14.52
N SER A 93 -6.77 -1.86 -13.43
CA SER A 93 -6.82 -2.61 -12.16
C SER A 93 -7.39 -1.75 -11.01
N LEU A 94 -8.34 -0.85 -11.32
CA LEU A 94 -8.95 0.08 -10.37
C LEU A 94 -10.30 -0.43 -9.84
N THR A 95 -10.31 -1.63 -9.25
CA THR A 95 -11.50 -2.15 -8.57
C THR A 95 -11.55 -1.64 -7.13
N GLY A 96 -12.73 -1.18 -6.70
CA GLY A 96 -12.97 -0.72 -5.32
C GLY A 96 -12.99 -1.87 -4.31
N THR A 97 -12.60 -1.60 -3.07
CA THR A 97 -12.50 -2.60 -2.00
C THR A 97 -13.83 -3.35 -1.78
N LEU A 98 -14.95 -2.63 -1.75
CA LEU A 98 -16.29 -3.21 -1.56
C LEU A 98 -16.66 -4.23 -2.65
N ALA A 99 -16.24 -4.00 -3.88
CA ALA A 99 -16.49 -4.90 -5.01
C ALA A 99 -15.43 -6.00 -5.14
N LEU A 100 -14.17 -5.70 -4.80
CA LEU A 100 -13.05 -6.63 -4.98
C LEU A 100 -13.12 -7.80 -3.99
N ILE A 101 -13.37 -7.52 -2.71
CA ILE A 101 -13.30 -8.53 -1.65
C ILE A 101 -14.21 -9.73 -1.91
N PRO A 102 -15.53 -9.58 -2.16
CA PRO A 102 -16.38 -10.74 -2.38
C PRO A 102 -16.00 -11.50 -3.66
N GLN A 103 -15.60 -10.80 -4.73
CA GLN A 103 -15.14 -11.46 -5.96
C GLN A 103 -13.92 -12.36 -5.72
N VAL A 104 -13.00 -11.92 -4.86
CA VAL A 104 -11.81 -12.71 -4.52
C VAL A 104 -12.18 -13.85 -3.57
N ALA A 105 -12.92 -13.57 -2.48
CA ALA A 105 -13.31 -14.55 -1.48
C ALA A 105 -14.08 -15.74 -2.09
N ASP A 106 -14.91 -15.50 -3.12
CA ASP A 106 -15.68 -16.53 -3.80
C ASP A 106 -14.85 -17.40 -4.75
N ARG A 107 -13.62 -17.04 -5.07
CA ARG A 107 -12.82 -17.66 -6.14
C ARG A 107 -11.49 -18.26 -5.70
N VAL A 108 -11.00 -17.93 -4.53
CA VAL A 108 -9.73 -18.43 -4.00
C VAL A 108 -9.96 -19.33 -2.79
N SER A 109 -9.04 -20.25 -2.56
CA SER A 109 -9.07 -21.15 -1.40
C SER A 109 -8.29 -20.61 -0.20
N ARG A 110 -7.51 -19.55 -0.40
CA ARG A 110 -6.63 -18.94 0.61
C ARG A 110 -7.34 -17.89 1.44
N PRO A 111 -6.90 -17.66 2.69
CA PRO A 111 -7.36 -16.54 3.47
C PRO A 111 -7.20 -15.22 2.73
N VAL A 112 -8.27 -14.39 2.75
CA VAL A 112 -8.31 -13.09 2.11
C VAL A 112 -8.22 -11.99 3.16
N ILE A 113 -7.26 -11.09 3.01
CA ILE A 113 -7.07 -9.90 3.83
C ILE A 113 -7.49 -8.68 3.00
N ALA A 114 -8.43 -7.88 3.52
CA ALA A 114 -8.87 -6.66 2.84
C ALA A 114 -7.94 -5.48 3.12
N ALA A 115 -7.59 -4.73 2.07
CA ALA A 115 -6.80 -3.51 2.20
C ALA A 115 -7.37 -2.38 1.33
N GLY A 116 -7.23 -1.13 1.80
CA GLY A 116 -7.68 0.06 1.06
C GLY A 116 -8.97 0.68 1.59
N GLY A 117 -8.91 1.97 1.92
CA GLY A 117 -10.04 2.75 2.40
C GLY A 117 -10.49 2.46 3.85
N ILE A 118 -9.97 1.44 4.50
CA ILE A 118 -10.33 1.02 5.84
C ILE A 118 -9.55 1.86 6.87
N ALA A 119 -10.27 2.53 7.78
CA ALA A 119 -9.66 3.40 8.79
C ALA A 119 -10.33 3.34 10.18
N ASP A 120 -11.49 2.71 10.30
CA ASP A 120 -12.24 2.52 11.56
C ASP A 120 -12.95 1.15 11.60
N GLY A 121 -13.61 0.84 12.71
CA GLY A 121 -14.29 -0.44 12.91
C GLY A 121 -15.43 -0.72 11.95
N ARG A 122 -16.05 0.30 11.35
CA ARG A 122 -17.09 0.13 10.31
C ARG A 122 -16.51 -0.50 9.06
N GLY A 123 -15.33 -0.02 8.65
CA GLY A 123 -14.61 -0.58 7.50
C GLY A 123 -14.13 -2.00 7.75
N VAL A 124 -13.69 -2.31 8.98
CA VAL A 124 -13.30 -3.67 9.38
C VAL A 124 -14.52 -4.60 9.33
N ALA A 125 -15.62 -4.24 9.97
CA ALA A 125 -16.85 -5.05 10.00
C ALA A 125 -17.40 -5.30 8.57
N ALA A 126 -17.38 -4.27 7.72
CA ALA A 126 -17.78 -4.42 6.31
C ALA A 126 -16.88 -5.41 5.56
N ALA A 127 -15.56 -5.30 5.71
CA ALA A 127 -14.62 -6.22 5.05
C ALA A 127 -14.83 -7.67 5.49
N LEU A 128 -15.03 -7.93 6.79
CA LEU A 128 -15.30 -9.25 7.32
C LEU A 128 -16.65 -9.81 6.80
N THR A 129 -17.68 -8.97 6.73
CA THR A 129 -19.00 -9.33 6.18
C THR A 129 -18.92 -9.69 4.69
N LEU A 130 -18.00 -9.08 3.96
CA LEU A 130 -17.76 -9.35 2.53
C LEU A 130 -16.91 -10.61 2.27
N GLY A 131 -16.48 -11.33 3.32
CA GLY A 131 -15.75 -12.58 3.22
C GLY A 131 -14.24 -12.47 3.46
N ALA A 132 -13.71 -11.29 3.78
CA ALA A 132 -12.34 -11.19 4.27
C ALA A 132 -12.21 -11.82 5.66
N GLN A 133 -11.03 -12.39 5.95
CA GLN A 133 -10.72 -12.99 7.26
C GLN A 133 -9.85 -12.07 8.11
N GLY A 134 -9.50 -10.92 7.59
CA GLY A 134 -8.77 -9.87 8.28
C GLY A 134 -8.64 -8.62 7.43
N VAL A 135 -7.96 -7.62 7.99
CA VAL A 135 -7.73 -6.34 7.32
C VAL A 135 -6.28 -5.90 7.44
N GLN A 136 -5.79 -5.19 6.42
CA GLN A 136 -4.50 -4.51 6.45
C GLN A 136 -4.73 -3.00 6.34
N ILE A 137 -4.43 -2.28 7.41
CA ILE A 137 -4.70 -0.84 7.53
C ILE A 137 -3.38 -0.09 7.45
N GLY A 138 -3.21 0.74 6.40
CA GLY A 138 -1.99 1.52 6.21
C GLY A 138 -2.12 2.94 6.75
N THR A 139 -2.97 3.77 6.14
CA THR A 139 -3.03 5.22 6.37
C THR A 139 -3.34 5.58 7.83
N ALA A 140 -4.20 4.84 8.51
CA ALA A 140 -4.52 5.14 9.90
C ALA A 140 -3.32 4.87 10.83
N PHE A 141 -2.59 3.77 10.64
CA PHE A 141 -1.36 3.53 11.40
C PHE A 141 -0.20 4.44 10.96
N LEU A 142 -0.14 4.83 9.67
CA LEU A 142 0.83 5.81 9.19
C LEU A 142 0.68 7.17 9.91
N ALA A 143 -0.53 7.54 10.27
CA ALA A 143 -0.85 8.77 10.98
C ALA A 143 -0.47 8.74 12.47
N CYS A 144 -0.19 7.57 13.05
CA CYS A 144 0.19 7.43 14.45
C CYS A 144 1.61 7.91 14.71
N GLU A 145 1.85 8.39 15.93
CA GLU A 145 3.15 8.95 16.34
C GLU A 145 4.26 7.92 16.33
N GLU A 146 3.93 6.65 16.57
CA GLU A 146 4.86 5.52 16.55
C GLU A 146 5.31 5.12 15.13
N SER A 147 4.67 5.66 14.08
CA SER A 147 5.10 5.39 12.71
C SER A 147 6.38 6.14 12.35
N GLY A 148 7.17 5.57 11.43
CA GLY A 148 8.36 6.22 10.89
C GLY A 148 8.08 7.35 9.89
N THR A 149 6.84 7.77 9.73
CA THR A 149 6.42 8.86 8.82
C THR A 149 6.98 10.18 9.28
N ASN A 150 7.49 11.01 8.34
CA ASN A 150 7.93 12.34 8.68
C ASN A 150 6.78 13.20 9.22
N GLU A 151 7.12 14.13 10.11
CA GLU A 151 6.13 14.94 10.83
C GLU A 151 5.22 15.77 9.91
N LEU A 152 5.76 16.28 8.81
CA LEU A 152 4.98 17.06 7.85
C LEU A 152 3.90 16.19 7.18
N HIS A 153 4.25 14.98 6.74
CA HIS A 153 3.28 14.06 6.16
C HIS A 153 2.19 13.70 7.19
N ARG A 154 2.59 13.39 8.43
CA ARG A 154 1.64 13.09 9.52
C ARG A 154 0.69 14.25 9.77
N LYS A 155 1.18 15.50 9.81
CA LYS A 155 0.34 16.71 9.94
C LYS A 155 -0.66 16.83 8.80
N MET A 156 -0.21 16.62 7.56
CA MET A 156 -1.07 16.72 6.36
C MET A 156 -2.21 15.72 6.35
N LEU A 157 -2.02 14.53 6.93
CA LEU A 157 -3.08 13.51 7.04
C LEU A 157 -4.28 13.96 7.88
N PHE A 158 -4.12 14.94 8.76
CA PHE A 158 -5.18 15.50 9.61
C PHE A 158 -5.71 16.87 9.12
N THR A 159 -5.34 17.31 7.93
CA THR A 159 -5.85 18.53 7.33
C THR A 159 -7.06 18.27 6.43
N ASP A 160 -7.74 19.34 6.07
CA ASP A 160 -8.84 19.28 5.09
C ASP A 160 -8.39 18.80 3.71
N ASP A 161 -7.13 18.98 3.35
CA ASP A 161 -6.57 18.51 2.08
C ASP A 161 -6.59 16.97 1.97
N ALA A 162 -6.54 16.25 3.10
CA ALA A 162 -6.61 14.81 3.12
C ALA A 162 -7.96 14.23 2.61
N LYS A 163 -9.00 15.06 2.50
CA LYS A 163 -10.27 14.71 1.86
C LYS A 163 -10.13 14.46 0.35
N TYR A 164 -9.08 15.02 -0.27
CA TYR A 164 -8.88 14.99 -1.71
C TYR A 164 -7.61 14.23 -2.06
N THR A 165 -7.75 12.93 -2.31
CA THR A 165 -6.65 12.12 -2.81
C THR A 165 -6.72 11.96 -4.33
N ALA A 166 -5.58 11.83 -4.99
CA ALA A 166 -5.47 11.59 -6.41
C ALA A 166 -4.57 10.38 -6.69
N LEU A 167 -4.85 9.68 -7.77
CA LEU A 167 -3.93 8.72 -8.36
C LEU A 167 -2.96 9.48 -9.25
N THR A 168 -1.66 9.27 -9.06
CA THR A 168 -0.62 10.01 -9.78
C THR A 168 0.61 9.15 -10.06
N ARG A 169 1.32 9.46 -11.13
CA ARG A 169 2.65 8.93 -11.46
C ARG A 169 3.76 9.94 -11.20
N ALA A 170 3.39 11.17 -10.83
CA ALA A 170 4.30 12.32 -10.75
C ALA A 170 5.55 12.05 -9.89
N PHE A 171 5.40 11.40 -8.75
CA PHE A 171 6.50 11.20 -7.81
C PHE A 171 7.39 9.99 -8.11
N SER A 172 6.84 8.92 -8.68
CA SER A 172 7.58 7.65 -8.78
C SER A 172 7.61 7.05 -10.17
N GLY A 173 6.80 7.55 -11.10
CA GLY A 173 6.59 6.93 -12.42
C GLY A 173 5.61 5.74 -12.40
N ARG A 174 5.20 5.28 -11.20
CA ARG A 174 4.21 4.22 -11.03
C ARG A 174 2.95 4.80 -10.38
N LEU A 175 1.78 4.35 -10.83
CA LEU A 175 0.50 4.86 -10.32
C LEU A 175 0.38 4.63 -8.82
N ALA A 176 0.13 5.71 -8.07
CA ALA A 176 0.04 5.68 -6.61
C ALA A 176 -0.97 6.71 -6.12
N ARG A 177 -1.64 6.43 -4.98
CA ARG A 177 -2.59 7.34 -4.38
C ARG A 177 -1.97 8.14 -3.25
N GLY A 178 -2.16 9.45 -3.29
CA GLY A 178 -1.77 10.38 -2.22
C GLY A 178 -2.69 11.57 -2.12
N ILE A 179 -2.49 12.41 -1.12
CA ILE A 179 -3.15 13.71 -1.01
C ILE A 179 -2.79 14.54 -2.24
N ARG A 180 -3.80 15.10 -2.88
CA ARG A 180 -3.61 16.00 -4.02
C ARG A 180 -2.91 17.27 -3.55
N ASN A 181 -1.81 17.62 -4.20
CA ASN A 181 -1.02 18.79 -3.88
C ASN A 181 -0.51 19.47 -5.17
N ARG A 182 0.13 20.62 -5.02
CA ARG A 182 0.61 21.41 -6.14
C ARG A 182 1.49 20.62 -7.11
N PHE A 183 2.42 19.80 -6.60
CA PHE A 183 3.29 19.00 -7.47
C PHE A 183 2.49 18.01 -8.30
N VAL A 184 1.48 17.35 -7.74
CA VAL A 184 0.59 16.44 -8.47
C VAL A 184 -0.16 17.20 -9.57
N GLU A 185 -0.65 18.41 -9.29
CA GLU A 185 -1.39 19.25 -10.25
C GLU A 185 -0.50 19.75 -11.38
N GLU A 186 0.69 20.25 -11.06
CA GLU A 186 1.64 20.75 -12.06
C GLU A 186 2.18 19.64 -12.99
N TRP A 187 2.17 18.39 -12.54
CA TRP A 187 2.59 17.23 -13.31
C TRP A 187 1.44 16.47 -13.97
N GLU A 188 0.22 16.95 -13.83
CA GLU A 188 -0.93 16.34 -14.53
C GLU A 188 -0.73 16.43 -16.05
N GLY A 189 -0.82 15.28 -16.74
CA GLY A 189 -0.57 15.20 -18.19
C GLY A 189 0.91 15.20 -18.62
N VAL A 190 1.86 15.36 -17.70
CA VAL A 190 3.29 15.22 -17.99
C VAL A 190 3.68 13.75 -17.95
N ALA A 191 4.31 13.24 -18.99
CA ALA A 191 4.84 11.87 -19.03
C ALA A 191 6.01 11.73 -18.04
N PRO A 192 5.88 10.90 -16.98
CA PRO A 192 6.95 10.70 -16.02
C PRO A 192 8.04 9.80 -16.58
N LEU A 193 9.22 9.85 -16.00
CA LEU A 193 10.24 8.82 -16.21
C LEU A 193 9.75 7.45 -15.68
N PRO A 194 10.24 6.34 -16.23
CA PRO A 194 9.89 5.01 -15.75
C PRO A 194 10.26 4.82 -14.26
N TYR A 195 9.46 4.02 -13.53
CA TYR A 195 9.85 3.54 -12.21
C TYR A 195 11.08 2.61 -12.33
N PRO A 196 12.11 2.71 -11.46
CA PRO A 196 12.20 3.57 -10.27
C PRO A 196 12.92 4.92 -10.52
N ILE A 197 13.24 5.26 -11.77
CA ILE A 197 14.03 6.46 -12.13
C ILE A 197 13.31 7.74 -11.68
N GLN A 198 12.01 7.86 -11.93
CA GLN A 198 11.22 9.01 -11.49
C GLN A 198 11.27 9.17 -9.96
N ASN A 199 11.20 8.08 -9.21
CA ASN A 199 11.27 8.13 -7.75
C ASN A 199 12.64 8.61 -7.26
N TRP A 200 13.72 8.15 -7.88
CA TRP A 200 15.07 8.66 -7.60
C TRP A 200 15.16 10.15 -7.91
N PHE A 201 14.72 10.57 -9.09
CA PHE A 201 14.75 11.97 -9.52
C PHE A 201 14.01 12.88 -8.54
N THR A 202 12.76 12.55 -8.18
CA THR A 202 12.00 13.34 -7.22
C THR A 202 12.57 13.26 -5.81
N GLY A 203 13.27 12.18 -5.46
CA GLY A 203 13.99 12.02 -4.21
C GLY A 203 15.00 13.13 -3.95
N THR A 204 15.61 13.66 -5.01
CA THR A 204 16.65 14.72 -4.93
C THR A 204 16.15 16.02 -4.29
N PHE A 205 14.87 16.33 -4.37
CA PHE A 205 14.30 17.56 -3.79
C PHE A 205 13.32 17.30 -2.64
N LYS A 206 12.68 16.12 -2.57
CA LYS A 206 11.64 15.83 -1.55
C LYS A 206 12.15 16.00 -0.11
N ALA A 207 13.37 15.59 0.18
CA ALA A 207 13.96 15.75 1.51
C ALA A 207 14.12 17.24 1.89
N THR A 208 14.62 18.06 0.97
CA THR A 208 14.75 19.51 1.14
C THR A 208 13.39 20.19 1.28
N ALA A 209 12.43 19.79 0.44
CA ALA A 209 11.07 20.31 0.51
C ALA A 209 10.41 19.99 1.87
N ALA A 210 10.57 18.76 2.36
CA ALA A 210 10.08 18.37 3.69
C ALA A 210 10.71 19.20 4.81
N ALA A 211 12.03 19.41 4.78
CA ALA A 211 12.75 20.23 5.77
C ALA A 211 12.32 21.71 5.75
N GLN A 212 11.84 22.21 4.61
CA GLN A 212 11.30 23.55 4.44
C GLN A 212 9.78 23.67 4.72
N GLY A 213 9.13 22.60 5.18
CA GLY A 213 7.69 22.59 5.42
C GLY A 213 6.83 22.61 4.15
N ARG A 214 7.40 22.29 2.98
CA ARG A 214 6.75 22.33 1.66
C ARG A 214 6.01 20.99 1.40
N GLY A 215 4.89 20.77 2.11
CA GLY A 215 4.01 19.62 1.88
C GLY A 215 3.43 19.56 0.45
N ASP A 216 3.33 20.70 -0.21
CA ASP A 216 2.91 20.84 -1.59
C ASP A 216 3.87 20.21 -2.63
N MET A 217 5.09 19.85 -2.21
CA MET A 217 6.17 19.34 -3.08
C MET A 217 6.66 17.94 -2.70
N ILE A 218 6.01 17.25 -1.77
CA ILE A 218 6.39 15.91 -1.36
C ILE A 218 5.28 14.87 -1.62
N SER A 219 5.67 13.60 -1.73
CA SER A 219 4.71 12.51 -1.85
C SER A 219 3.99 12.29 -0.51
N LEU A 220 2.69 12.56 -0.49
CA LEU A 220 1.83 12.43 0.69
C LEU A 220 0.91 11.21 0.49
N TRP A 221 1.47 9.99 0.55
CA TRP A 221 0.71 8.77 0.33
C TRP A 221 -0.39 8.62 1.36
N ALA A 222 -1.62 8.54 0.90
CA ALA A 222 -2.81 8.43 1.73
C ALA A 222 -3.94 7.73 0.99
N GLY A 223 -4.64 6.84 1.65
CA GLY A 223 -5.87 6.23 1.14
C GLY A 223 -7.07 7.16 1.31
N GLN A 224 -8.16 6.83 0.62
CA GLN A 224 -9.41 7.61 0.68
C GLN A 224 -10.10 7.58 2.06
N GLY A 225 -9.69 6.67 2.95
CA GLY A 225 -10.13 6.65 4.35
C GLY A 225 -9.46 7.71 5.25
N ALA A 226 -8.52 8.53 4.74
CA ALA A 226 -7.83 9.55 5.53
C ALA A 226 -8.76 10.51 6.30
N PRO A 227 -9.90 10.98 5.75
CA PRO A 227 -10.83 11.83 6.50
C PRO A 227 -11.48 11.17 7.74
N LEU A 228 -11.34 9.86 7.90
CA LEU A 228 -11.86 9.12 9.06
C LEU A 228 -10.87 9.02 10.21
N LEU A 229 -9.65 9.54 10.06
CA LEU A 229 -8.60 9.48 11.07
C LEU A 229 -8.99 10.25 12.33
N LYS A 230 -8.84 9.61 13.50
CA LYS A 230 -9.18 10.18 14.82
C LYS A 230 -8.04 10.03 15.83
N HIS A 231 -7.35 8.89 15.79
CA HIS A 231 -6.34 8.50 16.77
C HIS A 231 -4.94 8.89 16.30
N ARG A 232 -4.10 9.28 17.26
CA ARG A 232 -2.70 9.63 17.04
C ARG A 232 -1.73 8.61 17.62
N HIS A 233 -2.23 7.66 18.40
CA HIS A 233 -1.46 6.58 19.00
C HIS A 233 -1.94 5.23 18.51
N ALA A 234 -0.99 4.35 18.16
CA ALA A 234 -1.29 3.05 17.55
C ALA A 234 -2.10 2.14 18.47
N GLN A 235 -1.85 2.17 19.78
CA GLN A 235 -2.62 1.38 20.73
C GLN A 235 -4.07 1.85 20.82
N GLU A 236 -4.32 3.17 20.90
CA GLU A 236 -5.66 3.74 20.92
C GLU A 236 -6.44 3.39 19.64
N LEU A 237 -5.77 3.49 18.48
CA LEU A 237 -6.36 3.09 17.22
C LEU A 237 -6.74 1.61 17.22
N PHE A 238 -5.84 0.75 17.66
CA PHE A 238 -6.08 -0.70 17.70
C PHE A 238 -7.25 -1.06 18.60
N ASP A 239 -7.29 -0.50 19.81
CA ASP A 239 -8.36 -0.75 20.77
C ASP A 239 -9.72 -0.26 20.24
N ALA A 240 -9.75 0.91 19.57
CA ALA A 240 -10.94 1.44 18.93
C ALA A 240 -11.42 0.52 17.79
N LEU A 241 -10.50 0.06 16.92
CA LEU A 241 -10.82 -0.88 15.82
C LEU A 241 -11.46 -2.16 16.36
N VAL A 242 -10.90 -2.74 17.42
CA VAL A 242 -11.44 -3.96 18.06
C VAL A 242 -12.82 -3.72 18.65
N ALA A 243 -12.96 -2.65 19.45
CA ALA A 243 -14.21 -2.34 20.15
C ALA A 243 -15.36 -2.01 19.17
N GLU A 244 -15.10 -1.13 18.20
CA GLU A 244 -16.08 -0.70 17.18
C GLU A 244 -16.51 -1.89 16.31
N THR A 245 -15.56 -2.72 15.85
CA THR A 245 -15.86 -3.92 15.06
C THR A 245 -16.70 -4.91 15.84
N GLY A 246 -16.33 -5.19 17.11
CA GLY A 246 -17.08 -6.11 17.97
C GLY A 246 -18.50 -5.64 18.27
N ALA A 247 -18.74 -4.33 18.31
CA ALA A 247 -20.07 -3.77 18.48
C ALA A 247 -20.97 -3.93 17.23
N LEU A 248 -20.39 -3.98 16.04
CA LEU A 248 -21.11 -4.06 14.76
C LEU A 248 -21.38 -5.51 14.30
N LEU A 249 -20.61 -6.49 14.77
CA LEU A 249 -20.72 -7.90 14.37
C LEU A 249 -21.51 -8.77 15.37
N ARG A 250 -22.19 -8.15 16.34
CA ARG A 250 -23.05 -8.84 17.34
C ARG A 250 -24.44 -9.11 16.82
#